data_4b15a2c5068836e8a082eda0fcafd07c
#
_entry.id   4b15a2c5068836e8a082eda0fcafd07c
#
_cell.length_a   1.000
_cell.length_b   1.000
_cell.length_c   1.000
_cell.angle_alpha   90.00
_cell.angle_beta   90.00
_cell.angle_gamma   90.00
#
_symmetry.space_group_name_H-M   'P 1'
#
loop_
_entity.id
_entity.type
_entity.pdbx_description
1 polymer ?
#
loop_
_entity_poly.entity_id
_entity_poly.type
_entity_poly.pdbx_seq_one_letter_code
_entity_poly.pdbx_strand_id
1 'polypeptide(L)'
;TVTVTGNDNFVWLDQDEDDNTSTITQTGNDNHAEQLGSGDDNTYAITQTGNNKYAKILDFGDDGNKTITQYGTGAHNTYIYNNGSGHNNDVTIIQYGSGNKDADIFFYGADNSDVDLTQYGAGAHTANMKFYTNNYNVDVTQLGSTNQSYSATFNCSSNCNKTITITQQWRN
;
A
#
# COMPACT_ATOMS: atom_id res chain seq x y z
N THR A 1 2.83 -16.58 -6.79
CA THR A 1 2.88 -16.49 -8.26
C THR A 1 3.53 -15.20 -8.71
N VAL A 2 4.49 -15.27 -9.65
CA VAL A 2 5.14 -14.07 -10.21
C VAL A 2 4.99 -14.06 -11.73
N THR A 3 4.52 -12.96 -12.29
CA THR A 3 4.38 -12.74 -13.73
C THR A 3 5.02 -11.40 -14.10
N VAL A 4 6.01 -11.40 -14.99
CA VAL A 4 6.72 -10.18 -15.41
C VAL A 4 6.75 -10.09 -16.94
N THR A 5 6.37 -8.94 -17.47
CA THR A 5 6.37 -8.63 -18.90
C THR A 5 6.99 -7.26 -19.14
N GLY A 6 7.99 -7.18 -20.01
CA GLY A 6 8.73 -5.96 -20.33
C GLY A 6 10.20 -6.06 -19.91
N ASN A 7 10.91 -4.94 -19.90
CA ASN A 7 12.35 -4.89 -19.66
C ASN A 7 12.69 -4.28 -18.28
N ASP A 8 13.83 -4.68 -17.74
CA ASP A 8 14.43 -4.10 -16.55
C ASP A 8 13.49 -4.05 -15.32
N ASN A 9 12.57 -5.01 -15.26
CA ASN A 9 11.70 -5.16 -14.10
C ASN A 9 12.39 -6.00 -13.01
N PHE A 10 12.20 -5.61 -11.76
CA PHE A 10 12.75 -6.31 -10.60
C PHE A 10 11.64 -6.84 -9.69
N VAL A 11 11.76 -8.10 -9.29
CA VAL A 11 10.89 -8.70 -8.28
C VAL A 11 11.74 -9.39 -7.22
N TRP A 12 11.47 -9.08 -5.98
CA TRP A 12 11.95 -9.84 -4.84
C TRP A 12 10.77 -10.34 -4.02
N LEU A 13 10.70 -11.61 -3.81
CA LEU A 13 9.65 -12.28 -3.07
C LEU A 13 10.30 -13.22 -2.05
N ASP A 14 9.99 -13.01 -0.80
CA ASP A 14 10.39 -13.88 0.30
C ASP A 14 9.18 -14.12 1.20
N GLN A 15 8.96 -15.33 1.59
CA GLN A 15 7.85 -15.73 2.47
C GLN A 15 8.32 -16.81 3.40
N ASP A 16 8.27 -16.53 4.68
CA ASP A 16 8.48 -17.51 5.74
C ASP A 16 7.13 -17.89 6.36
N GLU A 17 7.08 -18.98 7.09
CA GLU A 17 5.91 -19.54 7.77
C GLU A 17 4.86 -20.16 6.81
N ASP A 18 3.73 -20.58 7.36
CA ASP A 18 2.78 -21.44 6.65
C ASP A 18 1.60 -20.67 6.00
N ASP A 19 0.97 -21.29 5.02
CA ASP A 19 -0.27 -20.88 4.34
C ASP A 19 -0.28 -19.45 3.73
N ASN A 20 0.87 -18.89 3.45
CA ASN A 20 0.99 -17.57 2.82
C ASN A 20 0.77 -17.61 1.30
N THR A 21 0.04 -16.66 0.77
CA THR A 21 -0.22 -16.49 -0.66
C THR A 21 0.35 -15.19 -1.20
N SER A 22 1.17 -15.24 -2.24
CA SER A 22 1.71 -14.05 -2.92
C SER A 22 1.46 -14.07 -4.41
N THR A 23 1.05 -12.92 -4.93
CA THR A 23 0.91 -12.66 -6.37
C THR A 23 1.56 -11.35 -6.74
N ILE A 24 2.55 -11.39 -7.64
CA ILE A 24 3.19 -10.19 -8.18
C ILE A 24 3.04 -10.19 -9.70
N THR A 25 2.49 -9.13 -10.24
CA THR A 25 2.34 -8.92 -11.68
C THR A 25 2.96 -7.59 -12.08
N GLN A 26 3.93 -7.61 -12.99
CA GLN A 26 4.54 -6.41 -13.55
C GLN A 26 4.39 -6.41 -15.07
N THR A 27 3.90 -5.31 -15.62
CA THR A 27 3.78 -5.08 -17.06
C THR A 27 4.31 -3.70 -17.42
N GLY A 28 5.33 -3.64 -18.25
CA GLY A 28 6.05 -2.41 -18.62
C GLY A 28 7.53 -2.49 -18.28
N ASN A 29 8.18 -1.37 -18.12
CA ASN A 29 9.62 -1.33 -17.91
C ASN A 29 10.00 -0.66 -16.60
N ASP A 30 11.16 -1.01 -16.08
CA ASP A 30 11.74 -0.39 -14.88
C ASP A 30 10.81 -0.41 -13.66
N ASN A 31 9.98 -1.45 -13.51
CA ASN A 31 9.14 -1.61 -12.34
C ASN A 31 9.86 -2.42 -11.26
N HIS A 32 9.65 -2.04 -10.02
CA HIS A 32 10.26 -2.69 -8.87
C HIS A 32 9.18 -3.13 -7.88
N ALA A 33 9.10 -4.42 -7.62
CA ALA A 33 8.25 -4.98 -6.58
C ALA A 33 9.11 -5.71 -5.56
N GLU A 34 8.84 -5.49 -4.31
CA GLU A 34 9.34 -6.28 -3.21
C GLU A 34 8.13 -6.83 -2.45
N GLN A 35 8.36 -7.84 -1.68
CA GLN A 35 7.45 -8.30 -0.65
C GLN A 35 8.29 -9.20 0.26
N LEU A 36 8.18 -9.03 1.48
CA LEU A 36 8.62 -9.95 2.50
C LEU A 36 7.39 -10.26 3.33
N GLY A 37 7.19 -11.41 3.76
CA GLY A 37 6.13 -11.77 4.69
C GLY A 37 6.70 -12.75 5.68
N SER A 38 6.37 -12.62 6.91
CA SER A 38 6.53 -13.65 7.92
C SER A 38 5.26 -13.66 8.77
N GLY A 39 4.91 -14.81 9.29
CA GLY A 39 3.62 -15.06 9.90
C GLY A 39 2.73 -15.90 8.98
N ASP A 40 1.65 -16.41 9.53
CA ASP A 40 0.79 -17.38 8.87
C ASP A 40 -0.42 -16.70 8.18
N ASP A 41 -1.02 -17.39 7.20
CA ASP A 41 -2.28 -17.04 6.56
C ASP A 41 -2.31 -15.66 5.88
N ASN A 42 -1.20 -15.11 5.45
CA ASN A 42 -1.15 -13.82 4.79
C ASN A 42 -1.42 -13.90 3.27
N THR A 43 -2.11 -12.91 2.75
CA THR A 43 -2.34 -12.74 1.32
C THR A 43 -1.75 -11.42 0.83
N TYR A 44 -0.84 -11.49 -0.13
CA TYR A 44 -0.18 -10.32 -0.71
C TYR A 44 -0.41 -10.24 -2.21
N ALA A 45 -0.75 -9.06 -2.71
CA ALA A 45 -0.86 -8.83 -4.14
C ALA A 45 -0.21 -7.51 -4.56
N ILE A 46 0.69 -7.55 -5.52
CA ILE A 46 1.28 -6.36 -6.15
C ILE A 46 1.01 -6.42 -7.65
N THR A 47 0.35 -5.41 -8.17
CA THR A 47 0.12 -5.24 -9.61
C THR A 47 0.66 -3.90 -10.07
N GLN A 48 1.62 -3.92 -11.00
CA GLN A 48 2.23 -2.72 -11.58
C GLN A 48 2.06 -2.74 -13.10
N THR A 49 1.42 -1.72 -13.65
CA THR A 49 1.23 -1.56 -15.10
C THR A 49 1.69 -0.18 -15.55
N GLY A 50 2.64 -0.13 -16.44
CA GLY A 50 3.33 1.08 -16.88
C GLY A 50 4.81 1.03 -16.53
N ASN A 51 5.46 2.16 -16.44
CA ASN A 51 6.90 2.21 -16.21
C ASN A 51 7.25 2.90 -14.89
N ASN A 52 8.42 2.60 -14.36
CA ASN A 52 8.98 3.26 -13.18
C ASN A 52 8.07 3.20 -11.94
N LYS A 53 7.46 2.08 -11.67
CA LYS A 53 6.66 1.86 -10.47
C LYS A 53 7.51 1.22 -9.37
N TYR A 54 7.30 1.66 -8.16
CA TYR A 54 7.86 1.02 -6.98
C TYR A 54 6.75 0.60 -6.03
N ALA A 55 6.82 -0.60 -5.53
CA ALA A 55 5.97 -1.08 -4.45
C ALA A 55 6.85 -1.88 -3.46
N LYS A 56 6.43 -1.96 -2.25
CA LYS A 56 7.10 -2.78 -1.23
C LYS A 56 6.00 -3.40 -0.38
N ILE A 57 6.10 -4.12 0.55
CA ILE A 57 5.15 -4.53 1.57
C ILE A 57 5.91 -4.69 2.88
N LEU A 58 6.59 -5.67 3.19
CA LEU A 58 7.27 -6.18 4.34
C LEU A 58 6.37 -7.01 5.26
N ASP A 59 5.49 -6.55 5.99
CA ASP A 59 4.65 -7.23 6.99
C ASP A 59 5.47 -7.93 8.11
N PHE A 60 5.10 -8.81 8.86
CA PHE A 60 5.65 -9.61 9.94
C PHE A 60 4.55 -10.08 10.90
N GLY A 61 3.31 -10.08 10.50
CA GLY A 61 2.18 -10.51 11.30
C GLY A 61 1.36 -11.60 10.62
N ASP A 62 0.37 -12.10 11.30
CA ASP A 62 -0.53 -13.13 10.82
C ASP A 62 -1.85 -12.56 10.25
N ASP A 63 -2.56 -13.34 9.43
CA ASP A 63 -3.90 -13.04 8.93
C ASP A 63 -4.05 -11.70 8.19
N GLY A 64 -3.05 -11.23 7.49
CA GLY A 64 -3.05 -9.94 6.81
C GLY A 64 -3.32 -10.00 5.30
N ASN A 65 -4.20 -9.16 4.79
CA ASN A 65 -4.40 -8.97 3.35
C ASN A 65 -3.81 -7.64 2.89
N LYS A 66 -2.90 -7.64 1.93
CA LYS A 66 -2.29 -6.40 1.44
C LYS A 66 -2.25 -6.38 -0.08
N THR A 67 -2.91 -5.40 -0.65
CA THR A 67 -2.99 -5.22 -2.10
C THR A 67 -2.46 -3.86 -2.52
N ILE A 68 -1.52 -3.85 -3.47
CA ILE A 68 -1.02 -2.65 -4.11
C ILE A 68 -1.28 -2.75 -5.61
N THR A 69 -1.98 -1.77 -6.16
CA THR A 69 -2.22 -1.65 -7.60
C THR A 69 -1.74 -0.29 -8.10
N GLN A 70 -0.78 -0.29 -9.00
CA GLN A 70 -0.18 0.91 -9.58
C GLN A 70 -0.30 0.85 -11.10
N TYR A 71 -0.92 1.86 -11.72
CA TYR A 71 -1.03 1.91 -13.17
C TYR A 71 -1.05 3.34 -13.74
N GLY A 72 -0.74 3.47 -15.02
CA GLY A 72 -0.65 4.76 -15.68
C GLY A 72 0.80 5.20 -15.95
N THR A 73 1.00 6.43 -16.36
CA THR A 73 2.30 6.92 -16.82
C THR A 73 3.15 7.59 -15.74
N GLY A 74 2.58 7.93 -14.61
CA GLY A 74 3.32 8.48 -13.48
C GLY A 74 4.22 7.45 -12.79
N ALA A 75 5.32 7.90 -12.24
CA ALA A 75 6.14 7.09 -11.35
C ALA A 75 5.42 7.00 -9.98
N HIS A 76 4.88 5.86 -9.68
CA HIS A 76 4.12 5.63 -8.45
C HIS A 76 5.00 4.88 -7.43
N ASN A 77 4.96 5.35 -6.21
CA ASN A 77 5.67 4.78 -5.09
C ASN A 77 4.67 4.35 -4.00
N THR A 78 4.91 3.27 -3.35
CA THR A 78 4.19 2.80 -2.16
C THR A 78 5.21 2.12 -1.26
N TYR A 79 4.93 1.92 0.01
CA TYR A 79 5.89 1.21 0.88
C TYR A 79 5.11 0.48 1.95
N ILE A 80 4.36 0.32 2.56
CA ILE A 80 3.59 -0.27 3.67
C ILE A 80 4.46 -0.53 4.90
N TYR A 81 4.90 -1.54 5.32
CA TYR A 81 5.72 -1.98 6.44
C TYR A 81 4.97 -2.83 7.50
N ASN A 82 4.02 -2.61 8.12
CA ASN A 82 3.31 -3.28 9.23
C ASN A 82 4.18 -3.55 10.50
N ASN A 83 4.82 -4.62 10.74
CA ASN A 83 5.64 -5.00 11.92
C ASN A 83 4.84 -5.38 13.17
N GLY A 84 3.86 -6.20 13.11
CA GLY A 84 3.20 -6.59 14.34
C GLY A 84 2.39 -7.85 14.30
N SER A 85 2.31 -8.48 15.44
CA SER A 85 1.33 -9.49 15.74
C SER A 85 -0.06 -8.85 15.79
N GLY A 86 -0.76 -8.80 14.72
CA GLY A 86 -2.10 -8.26 14.73
C GLY A 86 -2.97 -8.99 13.73
N HIS A 87 -4.22 -9.12 14.02
CA HIS A 87 -5.19 -9.78 13.20
C HIS A 87 -5.91 -8.78 12.26
N ASN A 88 -6.22 -9.18 11.04
CA ASN A 88 -7.04 -8.45 10.08
C ASN A 88 -6.47 -7.09 9.63
N ASN A 89 -5.25 -7.06 9.19
CA ASN A 89 -4.63 -5.88 8.60
C ASN A 89 -4.95 -5.80 7.10
N ASP A 90 -6.13 -5.38 6.74
CA ASP A 90 -6.50 -5.20 5.34
C ASP A 90 -5.98 -3.86 4.81
N VAL A 91 -5.26 -3.87 3.73
CA VAL A 91 -4.77 -2.66 3.06
C VAL A 91 -5.01 -2.77 1.56
N THR A 92 -5.72 -1.86 0.98
CA THR A 92 -5.89 -1.74 -0.46
C THR A 92 -5.37 -0.40 -0.95
N ILE A 93 -4.31 -0.40 -1.72
CA ILE A 93 -3.74 0.82 -2.29
C ILE A 93 -3.90 0.81 -3.80
N ILE A 94 -4.55 1.84 -4.32
CA ILE A 94 -4.68 2.05 -5.75
C ILE A 94 -4.07 3.41 -6.10
N GLN A 95 -3.05 3.41 -6.94
CA GLN A 95 -2.39 4.61 -7.44
C GLN A 95 -2.46 4.61 -8.97
N TYR A 96 -3.10 5.62 -9.56
CA TYR A 96 -3.15 5.69 -11.01
C TYR A 96 -3.19 7.11 -11.58
N GLY A 97 -2.78 7.23 -12.84
CA GLY A 97 -2.76 8.48 -13.57
C GLY A 97 -1.36 8.87 -14.05
N SER A 98 -1.19 10.12 -14.46
CA SER A 98 0.07 10.62 -15.01
C SER A 98 0.97 11.32 -14.00
N GLY A 99 0.43 11.83 -12.91
CA GLY A 99 1.23 12.39 -11.82
C GLY A 99 1.83 11.34 -10.91
N ASN A 100 2.93 11.66 -10.29
CA ASN A 100 3.57 10.76 -9.33
C ASN A 100 2.70 10.59 -8.09
N LYS A 101 2.61 9.39 -7.60
CA LYS A 101 1.89 9.08 -6.37
C LYS A 101 2.87 8.48 -5.35
N ASP A 102 2.68 8.88 -4.13
CA ASP A 102 3.47 8.41 -3.01
C ASP A 102 2.53 8.02 -1.87
N ALA A 103 2.85 7.03 -1.03
CA ALA A 103 1.95 6.63 0.05
C ALA A 103 2.66 6.13 1.29
N ASP A 104 3.52 5.71 1.68
CA ASP A 104 4.29 5.19 2.82
C ASP A 104 3.55 4.23 3.79
N ILE A 105 2.70 4.55 4.62
CA ILE A 105 1.74 3.86 5.51
C ILE A 105 2.31 3.28 6.81
N PHE A 106 2.86 2.46 7.25
CA PHE A 106 3.60 1.94 8.41
C PHE A 106 2.88 1.00 9.41
N PHE A 107 2.05 1.21 10.26
CA PHE A 107 1.38 0.46 11.36
C PHE A 107 2.16 0.25 12.67
N TYR A 108 3.04 -0.66 12.84
CA TYR A 108 3.82 -1.07 14.04
C TYR A 108 3.12 -1.95 15.10
N GLY A 109 2.24 -2.78 14.80
CA GLY A 109 1.59 -3.67 15.74
C GLY A 109 0.14 -3.30 15.95
N ALA A 110 -0.66 -3.71 15.02
CA ALA A 110 -2.03 -3.32 14.92
C ALA A 110 -2.96 -4.52 14.94
N ASP A 111 -3.99 -4.41 15.73
CA ASP A 111 -5.17 -5.24 15.61
C ASP A 111 -6.21 -4.48 14.78
N ASN A 112 -6.88 -5.12 13.85
CA ASN A 112 -8.01 -4.60 13.08
C ASN A 112 -7.75 -3.27 12.33
N SER A 113 -6.81 -3.24 11.45
CA SER A 113 -6.53 -2.09 10.58
C SER A 113 -7.11 -2.32 9.18
N ASP A 114 -7.86 -1.38 8.66
CA ASP A 114 -8.39 -1.34 7.32
C ASP A 114 -7.98 0.01 6.73
N VAL A 115 -7.48 0.14 5.52
CA VAL A 115 -6.83 1.39 5.08
C VAL A 115 -7.29 1.98 3.77
N ASP A 116 -7.62 1.31 2.77
CA ASP A 116 -8.10 1.71 1.44
C ASP A 116 -7.34 2.80 0.70
N LEU A 117 -6.52 3.51 0.79
CA LEU A 117 -5.94 4.63 0.06
C LEU A 117 -6.08 4.56 -1.47
N THR A 118 -6.79 5.49 -2.08
CA THR A 118 -6.86 5.70 -3.53
C THR A 118 -6.28 7.05 -3.94
N GLN A 119 -5.31 7.07 -4.84
CA GLN A 119 -4.71 8.28 -5.40
C GLN A 119 -4.87 8.29 -6.92
N TYR A 120 -5.57 9.29 -7.46
CA TYR A 120 -5.94 9.34 -8.85
C TYR A 120 -5.75 10.73 -9.49
N GLY A 121 -5.31 10.75 -10.74
CA GLY A 121 -5.28 11.95 -11.58
C GLY A 121 -3.88 12.37 -12.01
N ALA A 122 -3.78 13.58 -12.57
CA ALA A 122 -2.52 14.12 -13.07
C ALA A 122 -1.67 14.81 -11.99
N GLY A 123 -2.25 15.15 -10.86
CA GLY A 123 -1.51 15.74 -9.74
C GLY A 123 -0.56 14.77 -9.06
N ALA A 124 0.50 15.29 -8.49
CA ALA A 124 1.34 14.53 -7.58
C ALA A 124 0.64 14.45 -6.21
N HIS A 125 0.37 13.27 -5.76
CA HIS A 125 -0.30 13.03 -4.48
C HIS A 125 0.62 12.31 -3.52
N THR A 126 0.69 12.78 -2.32
CA THR A 126 1.45 12.18 -1.23
C THR A 126 0.50 11.84 -0.08
N ALA A 127 0.70 10.73 0.55
CA ALA A 127 0.13 10.42 1.85
C ALA A 127 1.26 9.87 2.72
N ASN A 128 1.22 10.02 3.97
CA ASN A 128 2.18 9.44 4.90
C ASN A 128 1.42 9.14 6.17
N MET A 129 1.30 7.92 6.55
CA MET A 129 0.50 7.51 7.69
C MET A 129 1.40 6.76 8.66
N LYS A 130 1.02 6.57 9.91
CA LYS A 130 1.87 5.87 10.90
C LYS A 130 1.03 5.20 11.93
N PHE A 131 0.23 4.77 12.20
CA PHE A 131 -0.72 4.26 13.20
C PHE A 131 -0.13 3.95 14.58
N TYR A 132 0.60 2.98 14.84
CA TYR A 132 1.15 2.45 16.10
C TYR A 132 0.25 1.51 16.91
N THR A 133 -1.05 1.50 16.84
CA THR A 133 -1.92 0.57 17.58
C THR A 133 -3.36 0.38 17.08
N ASN A 134 -4.15 -0.32 17.82
CA ASN A 134 -5.41 -1.03 17.69
C ASN A 134 -6.59 -0.27 17.04
N ASN A 135 -7.39 -0.96 16.23
CA ASN A 135 -8.69 -0.56 15.71
C ASN A 135 -8.68 0.72 14.87
N TYR A 136 -8.24 0.66 13.64
CA TYR A 136 -8.35 1.74 12.68
C TYR A 136 -9.16 1.32 11.45
N ASN A 137 -9.89 2.25 10.90
CA ASN A 137 -10.38 2.25 9.55
C ASN A 137 -9.97 3.60 8.97
N VAL A 138 -9.32 3.68 7.84
CA VAL A 138 -8.70 4.92 7.38
C VAL A 138 -9.16 5.22 5.98
N ASP A 139 -9.71 5.21 5.22
CA ASP A 139 -10.11 5.60 3.88
C ASP A 139 -9.50 6.96 3.47
N VAL A 140 -8.59 7.05 2.59
CA VAL A 140 -8.04 8.31 2.05
C VAL A 140 -8.22 8.33 0.54
N THR A 141 -8.92 9.26 0.00
CA THR A 141 -9.05 9.42 -1.44
C THR A 141 -8.47 10.75 -1.88
N GLN A 142 -7.49 10.77 -2.73
CA GLN A 142 -6.88 11.97 -3.31
C GLN A 142 -7.13 12.00 -4.81
N LEU A 143 -7.90 12.95 -5.28
CA LEU A 143 -8.35 13.04 -6.68
C LEU A 143 -8.00 14.38 -7.32
N GLY A 144 -7.61 14.38 -8.58
CA GLY A 144 -7.52 15.60 -9.39
C GLY A 144 -6.18 15.85 -10.04
N SER A 145 -6.08 17.05 -10.64
CA SER A 145 -4.91 17.47 -11.40
C SER A 145 -3.90 18.28 -10.57
N THR A 146 -4.26 18.74 -9.40
CA THR A 146 -3.38 19.49 -8.52
C THR A 146 -2.67 18.58 -7.52
N ASN A 147 -1.50 19.04 -7.07
CA ASN A 147 -0.75 18.30 -6.06
C ASN A 147 -1.47 18.33 -4.72
N GLN A 148 -1.53 17.20 -4.07
CA GLN A 148 -2.19 17.04 -2.78
C GLN A 148 -1.24 16.32 -1.82
N SER A 149 -1.25 16.74 -0.57
CA SER A 149 -0.46 16.11 0.46
C SER A 149 -1.33 15.82 1.68
N TYR A 150 -1.10 14.70 2.28
CA TYR A 150 -1.71 14.29 3.54
C TYR A 150 -0.63 13.69 4.44
N SER A 151 -0.70 13.93 5.69
CA SER A 151 0.15 13.28 6.68
C SER A 151 -0.68 12.97 7.92
N ALA A 152 -0.61 11.78 8.39
CA ALA A 152 -1.31 11.32 9.57
C ALA A 152 -0.32 10.73 10.57
N THR A 153 -0.54 10.90 11.82
CA THR A 153 0.12 10.14 12.87
C THR A 153 -0.92 9.83 13.92
N PHE A 154 -1.33 8.63 14.01
CA PHE A 154 -2.28 8.19 15.02
C PHE A 154 -1.49 7.38 16.05
N ASN A 155 -1.50 7.80 17.27
CA ASN A 155 -0.87 7.06 18.35
C ASN A 155 -1.94 6.71 19.36
N CYS A 156 -2.21 5.44 19.54
CA CYS A 156 -3.21 4.97 20.47
C CYS A 156 -2.63 3.89 21.37
N SER A 157 -2.82 3.97 22.66
CA SER A 157 -2.26 3.03 23.62
C SER A 157 -3.27 2.11 24.29
N SER A 158 -4.54 2.20 23.99
CA SER A 158 -5.58 1.20 24.35
C SER A 158 -6.98 1.62 23.91
N ASN A 159 -7.79 0.70 23.41
CA ASN A 159 -9.22 0.82 23.09
C ASN A 159 -9.61 2.00 22.19
N CYS A 160 -8.93 2.20 21.11
CA CYS A 160 -9.26 3.26 20.16
C CYS A 160 -9.98 2.72 18.94
N ASN A 161 -11.27 2.88 18.94
CA ASN A 161 -12.09 2.66 17.76
C ASN A 161 -12.11 3.96 16.94
N LYS A 162 -11.53 4.01 15.76
CA LYS A 162 -11.45 5.25 14.98
C LYS A 162 -11.68 5.02 13.49
N THR A 163 -12.59 5.76 12.93
CA THR A 163 -12.77 5.92 11.50
C THR A 163 -12.24 7.27 11.08
N ILE A 164 -11.45 7.32 10.06
CA ILE A 164 -10.89 8.56 9.51
C ILE A 164 -11.13 8.53 8.01
N THR A 165 -11.98 9.38 7.52
CA THR A 165 -12.22 9.54 6.09
C THR A 165 -11.67 10.87 5.63
N ILE A 166 -10.81 10.88 4.65
CA ILE A 166 -10.25 12.09 4.06
C ILE A 166 -10.43 12.01 2.55
N THR A 167 -11.19 12.92 2.02
CA THR A 167 -11.33 13.05 0.58
C THR A 167 -10.82 14.42 0.14
N GLN A 168 -9.73 14.45 -0.61
CA GLN A 168 -9.21 15.66 -1.22
C GLN A 168 -9.56 15.64 -2.71
N GLN A 169 -10.46 16.48 -3.13
CA GLN A 169 -10.91 16.58 -4.49
C GLN A 169 -10.89 18.02 -4.96
N TRP A 170 -10.10 18.30 -5.99
CA TRP A 170 -10.15 19.58 -6.69
C TRP A 170 -10.66 19.34 -8.11
N ARG A 171 -11.78 19.97 -8.40
CA ARG A 171 -12.32 20.08 -9.75
C ARG A 171 -11.97 21.47 -10.29
N ASN A 172 -11.26 21.52 -11.39
CA ASN A 172 -11.25 22.69 -12.26
C ASN A 172 -12.36 22.56 -13.28
#